data_f2885bccc88c0459b551ba44807a5f68
#
_entry.id   f2885bccc88c0459b551ba44807a5f68
#
_cell.length_a   1.000
_cell.length_b   1.000
_cell.length_c   1.000
_cell.angle_alpha   90.00
_cell.angle_beta   90.00
_cell.angle_gamma   90.00
#
_symmetry.space_group_name_H-M   'P 1'
#
loop_
_entity.id
_entity.type
_entity.pdbx_description
1 polymer ?
#
loop_
_entity_poly.entity_id
_entity_poly.type
_entity_poly.pdbx_seq_one_letter_code
_entity_poly.pdbx_strand_id
1 'polypeptide(L)'
;MTTSPLLDATGVAKNYGAVAALRNASLSVLPGEVHALMGANGAGKSTLVKILTGAIKADAGRILIRGQQLDVRSPAAARRAGLLPVYQEPSLIPDLDVLSNLRLTGTPVEPFRAWVRELGIPDLDIRETARHIPLAILRVLDLARALAVEPDVLLLDEMT
;
A
#
# COMPACT_ATOMS: atom_id res chain seq x y z
N MET A 1 13.98 24.96 8.66
CA MET A 1 12.80 24.24 9.17
C MET A 1 13.04 22.76 8.94
N THR A 2 13.23 21.97 9.98
CA THR A 2 13.37 20.51 9.86
C THR A 2 12.01 19.93 9.52
N THR A 3 11.85 19.43 8.29
CA THR A 3 10.61 18.77 7.89
C THR A 3 10.50 17.46 8.67
N SER A 4 9.44 17.31 9.47
CA SER A 4 9.19 16.08 10.21
C SER A 4 8.83 14.94 9.25
N PRO A 5 9.31 13.70 9.50
CA PRO A 5 8.94 12.56 8.70
C PRO A 5 7.43 12.33 8.67
N LEU A 6 6.92 11.95 7.50
CA LEU A 6 5.54 11.50 7.34
C LEU A 6 5.37 10.08 7.89
N LEU A 7 6.32 9.20 7.56
CA LEU A 7 6.45 7.85 8.11
C LEU A 7 7.80 7.72 8.79
N ASP A 8 7.82 7.27 10.04
CA ASP A 8 9.04 6.96 10.77
C ASP A 8 8.90 5.59 11.46
N ALA A 9 9.62 4.61 10.96
CA ALA A 9 9.74 3.28 11.53
C ALA A 9 11.14 3.14 12.15
N THR A 10 11.23 2.91 13.44
CA THR A 10 12.50 2.88 14.16
C THR A 10 12.65 1.57 14.93
N GLY A 11 13.78 0.87 14.73
CA GLY A 11 14.14 -0.31 15.50
C GLY A 11 13.20 -1.51 15.28
N VAL A 12 12.56 -1.60 14.13
CA VAL A 12 11.57 -2.64 13.85
C VAL A 12 12.25 -4.01 13.77
N ALA A 13 11.78 -4.95 14.58
CA ALA A 13 12.26 -6.32 14.62
C ALA A 13 11.12 -7.32 14.42
N LYS A 14 11.46 -8.46 13.80
CA LYS A 14 10.54 -9.59 13.61
C LYS A 14 11.29 -10.91 13.58
N ASN A 15 10.84 -11.85 14.41
CA ASN A 15 11.33 -13.21 14.43
C ASN A 15 10.22 -14.19 14.04
N TYR A 16 10.57 -15.23 13.32
CA TYR A 16 9.75 -16.40 13.04
C TYR A 16 10.44 -17.61 13.70
N GLY A 17 10.04 -17.93 14.92
CA GLY A 17 10.74 -18.91 15.72
C GLY A 17 12.21 -18.51 15.95
N ALA A 18 13.15 -19.36 15.52
CA ALA A 18 14.58 -19.09 15.63
C ALA A 18 15.15 -18.19 14.50
N VAL A 19 14.34 -17.85 13.49
CA VAL A 19 14.79 -17.05 12.34
C VAL A 19 14.47 -15.59 12.55
N ALA A 20 15.49 -14.73 12.65
CA ALA A 20 15.35 -13.29 12.69
C ALA A 20 15.15 -12.75 11.28
N ALA A 21 13.90 -12.44 10.89
CA ALA A 21 13.55 -11.86 9.59
C ALA A 21 13.88 -10.36 9.53
N LEU A 22 13.73 -9.64 10.65
CA LEU A 22 14.20 -8.26 10.83
C LEU A 22 14.84 -8.16 12.22
N ARG A 23 16.04 -7.57 12.30
CA ARG A 23 16.75 -7.41 13.57
C ARG A 23 16.61 -6.02 14.17
N ASN A 24 16.74 -4.99 13.34
CA ASN A 24 16.68 -3.59 13.75
C ASN A 24 16.51 -2.71 12.51
N ALA A 25 15.36 -2.85 11.82
CA ALA A 25 15.10 -2.09 10.62
C ALA A 25 14.57 -0.70 10.96
N SER A 26 15.10 0.32 10.27
CA SER A 26 14.62 1.68 10.41
C SER A 26 14.42 2.30 9.02
N LEU A 27 13.34 3.08 8.87
CA LEU A 27 12.94 3.73 7.63
C LEU A 27 12.27 5.05 8.00
N SER A 28 12.71 6.14 7.36
CA SER A 28 12.12 7.46 7.51
C SER A 28 11.77 7.99 6.13
N VAL A 29 10.55 8.46 5.92
CA VAL A 29 10.05 8.98 4.63
C VAL A 29 9.45 10.36 4.87
N LEU A 30 9.91 11.35 4.09
CA LEU A 30 9.42 12.72 4.15
C LEU A 30 8.17 12.91 3.28
N PRO A 31 7.35 13.95 3.53
CA PRO A 31 6.27 14.31 2.62
C PRO A 31 6.77 14.61 1.21
N GLY A 32 6.11 14.02 0.18
CA GLY A 32 6.49 14.18 -1.22
C GLY A 32 7.74 13.40 -1.66
N GLU A 33 8.29 12.55 -0.80
CA GLU A 33 9.45 11.72 -1.11
C GLU A 33 9.05 10.41 -1.78
N VAL A 34 9.80 9.99 -2.80
CA VAL A 34 9.77 8.64 -3.36
C VAL A 34 10.95 7.86 -2.79
N HIS A 35 10.68 6.85 -1.99
CA HIS A 35 11.68 6.07 -1.28
C HIS A 35 11.74 4.62 -1.80
N ALA A 36 12.87 4.23 -2.38
CA ALA A 36 13.06 2.86 -2.89
C ALA A 36 13.62 1.96 -1.79
N LEU A 37 12.87 0.89 -1.44
CA LEU A 37 13.31 -0.13 -0.51
C LEU A 37 14.09 -1.22 -1.26
N MET A 38 15.42 -1.10 -1.27
CA MET A 38 16.31 -2.01 -1.98
C MET A 38 17.00 -3.01 -1.04
N GLY A 39 17.38 -4.16 -1.56
CA GLY A 39 18.12 -5.19 -0.81
C GLY A 39 18.00 -6.56 -1.45
N ALA A 40 18.91 -7.47 -1.08
CA ALA A 40 18.91 -8.86 -1.54
C ALA A 40 17.64 -9.61 -1.17
N ASN A 41 17.38 -10.74 -1.84
CA ASN A 41 16.29 -11.64 -1.44
C ASN A 41 16.59 -12.16 -0.02
N GLY A 42 15.55 -12.17 0.83
CA GLY A 42 15.71 -12.51 2.25
C GLY A 42 16.18 -11.36 3.16
N ALA A 43 16.43 -10.16 2.64
CA ALA A 43 16.84 -8.99 3.46
C ALA A 43 15.72 -8.43 4.37
N GLY A 44 14.54 -9.04 4.38
CA GLY A 44 13.42 -8.63 5.24
C GLY A 44 12.51 -7.55 4.64
N LYS A 45 12.69 -7.14 3.37
CA LYS A 45 11.87 -6.12 2.70
C LYS A 45 10.38 -6.40 2.81
N SER A 46 9.94 -7.58 2.35
CA SER A 46 8.52 -7.98 2.40
C SER A 46 8.01 -8.14 3.84
N THR A 47 8.88 -8.47 4.80
CA THR A 47 8.52 -8.52 6.21
C THR A 47 8.26 -7.11 6.74
N LEU A 48 9.09 -6.13 6.40
CA LEU A 48 8.88 -4.73 6.76
C LEU A 48 7.59 -4.18 6.14
N VAL A 49 7.35 -4.42 4.84
CA VAL A 49 6.10 -4.04 4.17
C VAL A 49 4.88 -4.66 4.85
N LYS A 50 4.90 -5.96 5.17
CA LYS A 50 3.82 -6.63 5.91
C LYS A 50 3.57 -6.04 7.30
N ILE A 51 4.61 -5.59 7.99
CA ILE A 51 4.47 -4.90 9.28
C ILE A 51 3.83 -3.52 9.08
N LEU A 52 4.33 -2.72 8.14
CA LEU A 52 3.79 -1.39 7.83
C LEU A 52 2.32 -1.46 7.40
N THR A 53 1.93 -2.48 6.64
CA THR A 53 0.56 -2.70 6.20
C THR A 53 -0.34 -3.37 7.24
N GLY A 54 0.19 -3.75 8.40
CA GLY A 54 -0.56 -4.41 9.46
C GLY A 54 -0.94 -5.87 9.20
N ALA A 55 -0.37 -6.48 8.15
CA ALA A 55 -0.58 -7.90 7.86
C ALA A 55 0.08 -8.80 8.93
N ILE A 56 1.18 -8.34 9.52
CA ILE A 56 1.84 -9.00 10.65
C ILE A 56 2.26 -7.96 11.70
N LYS A 57 2.37 -8.39 12.96
CA LYS A 57 2.82 -7.54 14.07
C LYS A 57 4.35 -7.59 14.20
N ALA A 58 4.97 -6.42 14.42
CA ALA A 58 6.38 -6.35 14.85
C ALA A 58 6.54 -6.92 16.27
N ASP A 59 7.70 -7.50 16.55
CA ASP A 59 8.05 -7.98 17.90
C ASP A 59 8.70 -6.87 18.73
N ALA A 60 9.35 -5.90 18.07
CA ALA A 60 9.93 -4.70 18.68
C ALA A 60 9.96 -3.54 17.69
N GLY A 61 10.28 -2.36 18.21
CA GLY A 61 10.35 -1.11 17.44
C GLY A 61 9.06 -0.30 17.54
N ARG A 62 9.06 0.85 16.86
CA ARG A 62 7.91 1.76 16.80
C ARG A 62 7.70 2.26 15.37
N ILE A 63 6.45 2.55 15.05
CA ILE A 63 6.06 3.15 13.77
C ILE A 63 5.25 4.39 14.08
N LEU A 64 5.64 5.52 13.50
CA LEU A 64 4.95 6.80 13.61
C LEU A 64 4.45 7.20 12.23
N ILE A 65 3.23 7.70 12.16
CA ILE A 65 2.67 8.41 10.99
C ILE A 65 2.32 9.82 11.43
N ARG A 66 2.84 10.82 10.74
CA ARG A 66 2.66 12.24 11.12
C ARG A 66 3.02 12.50 12.59
N GLY A 67 4.05 11.82 13.11
CA GLY A 67 4.49 11.92 14.50
C GLY A 67 3.61 11.21 15.53
N GLN A 68 2.51 10.58 15.12
CA GLN A 68 1.63 9.81 15.99
C GLN A 68 1.98 8.33 15.94
N GLN A 69 2.11 7.69 17.11
CA GLN A 69 2.41 6.28 17.18
C GLN A 69 1.26 5.45 16.61
N LEU A 70 1.58 4.65 15.61
CA LEU A 70 0.64 3.75 14.96
C LEU A 70 0.73 2.36 15.58
N ASP A 71 -0.33 1.93 16.24
CA ASP A 71 -0.49 0.53 16.63
C ASP A 71 -1.08 -0.25 15.45
N VAL A 72 -0.18 -0.76 14.60
CA VAL A 72 -0.56 -1.48 13.37
C VAL A 72 -0.95 -2.90 13.73
N ARG A 73 -2.21 -3.10 14.13
CA ARG A 73 -2.75 -4.43 14.49
C ARG A 73 -3.52 -5.10 13.38
N SER A 74 -3.81 -4.40 12.28
CA SER A 74 -4.56 -4.93 11.15
C SER A 74 -4.39 -4.05 9.91
N PRO A 75 -4.61 -4.58 8.69
CA PRO A 75 -4.64 -3.78 7.47
C PRO A 75 -5.65 -2.63 7.51
N ALA A 76 -6.79 -2.84 8.17
CA ALA A 76 -7.79 -1.78 8.35
C ALA A 76 -7.27 -0.62 9.24
N ALA A 77 -6.44 -0.92 10.25
CA ALA A 77 -5.82 0.12 11.08
C ALA A 77 -4.76 0.90 10.29
N ALA A 78 -3.91 0.22 9.50
CA ALA A 78 -2.93 0.85 8.63
C ALA A 78 -3.61 1.79 7.61
N ARG A 79 -4.68 1.30 6.96
CA ARG A 79 -5.46 2.09 6.00
C ARG A 79 -6.08 3.34 6.63
N ARG A 80 -6.66 3.23 7.82
CA ARG A 80 -7.22 4.41 8.54
C ARG A 80 -6.15 5.44 8.91
N ALA A 81 -4.91 4.99 9.08
CA ALA A 81 -3.76 5.87 9.34
C ALA A 81 -3.15 6.44 8.06
N GLY A 82 -3.75 6.21 6.89
CA GLY A 82 -3.28 6.72 5.61
C GLY A 82 -2.21 5.87 4.92
N LEU A 83 -1.88 4.69 5.46
CA LEU A 83 -0.96 3.73 4.83
C LEU A 83 -1.73 2.79 3.91
N LEU A 84 -1.44 2.81 2.61
CA LEU A 84 -2.13 1.97 1.63
C LEU A 84 -1.14 1.15 0.80
N PRO A 85 -1.23 -0.18 0.82
CA PRO A 85 -0.46 -1.03 -0.07
C PRO A 85 -1.15 -1.19 -1.43
N VAL A 86 -0.32 -1.28 -2.48
CA VAL A 86 -0.70 -1.82 -3.79
C VAL A 86 0.18 -3.03 -4.03
N TYR A 87 -0.44 -4.18 -4.16
CA TYR A 87 0.26 -5.47 -4.32
C TYR A 87 0.49 -5.80 -5.79
N GLN A 88 1.40 -6.72 -6.06
CA GLN A 88 1.70 -7.23 -7.39
C GLN A 88 0.47 -7.84 -8.07
N GLU A 89 -0.35 -8.57 -7.31
CA GLU A 89 -1.63 -9.10 -7.80
C GLU A 89 -2.76 -8.09 -7.52
N PRO A 90 -3.50 -7.68 -8.56
CA PRO A 90 -4.64 -6.77 -8.37
C PRO A 90 -5.67 -7.37 -7.42
N SER A 91 -6.16 -6.56 -6.50
CA SER A 91 -7.13 -6.98 -5.48
C SER A 91 -8.59 -6.75 -5.91
N LEU A 92 -8.85 -6.66 -7.22
CA LEU A 92 -10.21 -6.63 -7.76
C LEU A 92 -10.79 -8.05 -7.82
N ILE A 93 -12.06 -8.19 -7.44
CA ILE A 93 -12.81 -9.44 -7.52
C ILE A 93 -13.15 -9.69 -8.99
N PRO A 94 -12.68 -10.82 -9.59
CA PRO A 94 -12.79 -11.03 -11.04
C PRO A 94 -14.24 -11.12 -11.55
N ASP A 95 -15.16 -11.63 -10.73
CA ASP A 95 -16.56 -11.86 -11.11
C ASP A 95 -17.46 -10.62 -10.98
N LEU A 96 -16.91 -9.51 -10.50
CA LEU A 96 -17.61 -8.25 -10.37
C LEU A 96 -17.14 -7.25 -11.42
N ASP A 97 -18.02 -6.33 -11.82
CA ASP A 97 -17.64 -5.17 -12.60
C ASP A 97 -16.76 -4.21 -11.77
N VAL A 98 -16.08 -3.30 -12.46
CA VAL A 98 -15.18 -2.33 -11.81
C VAL A 98 -15.97 -1.48 -10.80
N LEU A 99 -17.17 -1.02 -11.14
CA LEU A 99 -17.99 -0.18 -10.26
C LEU A 99 -18.37 -0.92 -8.96
N SER A 100 -18.71 -2.21 -9.05
CA SER A 100 -19.03 -3.03 -7.88
C SER A 100 -17.81 -3.24 -6.99
N ASN A 101 -16.62 -3.45 -7.59
CA ASN A 101 -15.36 -3.49 -6.86
C ASN A 101 -15.07 -2.18 -6.11
N LEU A 102 -15.31 -1.02 -6.73
CA LEU A 102 -15.15 0.29 -6.06
C LEU A 102 -16.11 0.44 -4.88
N ARG A 103 -17.37 0.04 -5.04
CA ARG A 103 -18.39 0.11 -3.98
C ARG A 103 -18.03 -0.75 -2.78
N LEU A 104 -17.53 -1.97 -3.00
CA LEU A 104 -17.10 -2.87 -1.92
C LEU A 104 -15.98 -2.28 -1.06
N THR A 105 -15.09 -1.52 -1.67
CA THR A 105 -13.96 -0.89 -0.97
C THR A 105 -14.24 0.53 -0.50
N GLY A 106 -15.44 1.07 -0.78
CA GLY A 106 -15.80 2.44 -0.47
C GLY A 106 -14.97 3.48 -1.24
N THR A 107 -14.45 3.10 -2.42
CA THR A 107 -13.64 3.98 -3.25
C THR A 107 -14.53 4.98 -3.99
N PRO A 108 -14.27 6.30 -3.93
CA PRO A 108 -15.05 7.30 -4.62
C PRO A 108 -14.86 7.21 -6.13
N VAL A 109 -15.97 7.17 -6.87
CA VAL A 109 -15.96 6.88 -8.33
C VAL A 109 -15.31 8.01 -9.13
N GLU A 110 -15.63 9.27 -8.83
CA GLU A 110 -15.10 10.40 -9.62
C GLU A 110 -13.59 10.60 -9.46
N PRO A 111 -13.01 10.57 -8.25
CA PRO A 111 -11.55 10.55 -8.08
C PRO A 111 -10.88 9.35 -8.76
N PHE A 112 -11.49 8.16 -8.68
CA PHE A 112 -10.99 6.98 -9.40
C PHE A 112 -10.95 7.21 -10.92
N ARG A 113 -12.04 7.73 -11.52
CA ARG A 113 -12.07 8.04 -12.95
C ARG A 113 -11.04 9.09 -13.35
N ALA A 114 -10.80 10.10 -12.50
CA ALA A 114 -9.78 11.10 -12.75
C ALA A 114 -8.38 10.45 -12.83
N TRP A 115 -8.03 9.59 -11.87
CA TRP A 115 -6.76 8.87 -11.87
C TRP A 115 -6.62 7.90 -13.04
N VAL A 116 -7.70 7.16 -13.38
CA VAL A 116 -7.68 6.24 -14.54
C VAL A 116 -7.34 6.99 -15.84
N ARG A 117 -7.92 8.17 -16.04
CA ARG A 117 -7.60 9.02 -17.22
C ARG A 117 -6.16 9.52 -17.19
N GLU A 118 -5.68 9.98 -16.02
CA GLU A 118 -4.30 10.45 -15.84
C GLU A 118 -3.27 9.34 -16.06
N LEU A 119 -3.62 8.12 -15.66
CA LEU A 119 -2.78 6.92 -15.87
C LEU A 119 -2.90 6.32 -17.29
N GLY A 120 -3.58 7.00 -18.20
CA GLY A 120 -3.59 6.67 -19.63
C GLY A 120 -4.69 5.72 -20.11
N ILE A 121 -5.78 5.57 -19.34
CA ILE A 121 -6.93 4.72 -19.71
C ILE A 121 -8.22 5.58 -19.74
N PRO A 122 -8.36 6.51 -20.71
CA PRO A 122 -9.48 7.47 -20.71
C PRO A 122 -10.85 6.82 -20.94
N ASP A 123 -10.91 5.71 -21.69
CA ASP A 123 -12.15 5.09 -22.19
C ASP A 123 -12.55 3.84 -21.40
N LEU A 124 -12.18 3.77 -20.10
CA LEU A 124 -12.56 2.64 -19.26
C LEU A 124 -14.09 2.57 -19.07
N ASP A 125 -14.68 1.45 -19.49
CA ASP A 125 -16.04 1.11 -19.08
C ASP A 125 -16.03 0.52 -17.66
N ILE A 126 -16.52 1.27 -16.68
CA ILE A 126 -16.58 0.81 -15.28
C ILE A 126 -17.65 -0.28 -15.05
N ARG A 127 -18.46 -0.59 -16.04
CA ARG A 127 -19.41 -1.72 -16.03
C ARG A 127 -18.79 -3.00 -16.57
N GLU A 128 -17.59 -2.93 -17.15
CA GLU A 128 -16.87 -4.11 -17.60
C GLU A 128 -16.49 -5.00 -16.40
N THR A 129 -16.69 -6.31 -16.55
CA THR A 129 -16.34 -7.31 -15.54
C THR A 129 -14.81 -7.46 -15.45
N ALA A 130 -14.27 -7.42 -14.24
CA ALA A 130 -12.82 -7.40 -14.03
C ALA A 130 -12.09 -8.58 -14.71
N ARG A 131 -12.69 -9.78 -14.78
CA ARG A 131 -12.09 -10.94 -15.46
C ARG A 131 -11.84 -10.75 -16.97
N HIS A 132 -12.56 -9.86 -17.63
CA HIS A 132 -12.41 -9.55 -19.05
C HIS A 132 -11.36 -8.46 -19.32
N ILE A 133 -10.89 -7.80 -18.27
CA ILE A 133 -9.91 -6.72 -18.35
C ILE A 133 -8.49 -7.33 -18.32
N PRO A 134 -7.61 -6.96 -19.26
CA PRO A 134 -6.23 -7.43 -19.25
C PRO A 134 -5.50 -7.15 -17.92
N LEU A 135 -4.65 -8.07 -17.47
CA LEU A 135 -3.96 -7.97 -16.19
C LEU A 135 -3.16 -6.66 -16.02
N ALA A 136 -2.52 -6.19 -17.09
CA ALA A 136 -1.80 -4.91 -17.08
C ALA A 136 -2.72 -3.73 -16.76
N ILE A 137 -3.93 -3.73 -17.31
CA ILE A 137 -4.95 -2.71 -17.04
C ILE A 137 -5.47 -2.85 -15.60
N LEU A 138 -5.76 -4.08 -15.12
CA LEU A 138 -6.19 -4.31 -13.75
C LEU A 138 -5.20 -3.77 -12.71
N ARG A 139 -3.90 -3.88 -12.97
CA ARG A 139 -2.86 -3.29 -12.10
C ARG A 139 -2.96 -1.76 -12.05
N VAL A 140 -3.19 -1.12 -13.20
CA VAL A 140 -3.40 0.33 -13.26
C VAL A 140 -4.68 0.73 -12.53
N LEU A 141 -5.77 -0.04 -12.68
CA LEU A 141 -7.02 0.21 -11.95
C LEU A 141 -6.85 0.05 -10.43
N ASP A 142 -6.06 -0.91 -9.99
CA ASP A 142 -5.77 -1.10 -8.56
C ASP A 142 -4.95 0.08 -7.99
N LEU A 143 -3.98 0.59 -8.75
CA LEU A 143 -3.25 1.81 -8.42
C LEU A 143 -4.18 3.04 -8.39
N ALA A 144 -5.01 3.23 -9.43
CA ALA A 144 -5.99 4.33 -9.48
C ALA A 144 -6.96 4.29 -8.29
N ARG A 145 -7.38 3.09 -7.88
CA ARG A 145 -8.22 2.87 -6.71
C ARG A 145 -7.52 3.27 -5.41
N ALA A 146 -6.23 2.94 -5.30
CA ALA A 146 -5.41 3.34 -4.16
C ALA A 146 -5.24 4.85 -4.09
N LEU A 147 -4.97 5.51 -5.20
CA LEU A 147 -4.78 6.96 -5.29
C LEU A 147 -6.10 7.73 -5.06
N ALA A 148 -7.24 7.17 -5.46
CA ALA A 148 -8.55 7.80 -5.32
C ALA A 148 -9.00 8.04 -3.86
N VAL A 149 -8.38 7.37 -2.90
CA VAL A 149 -8.65 7.58 -1.46
C VAL A 149 -7.60 8.47 -0.78
N GLU A 150 -6.73 9.12 -1.56
CA GLU A 150 -5.73 10.10 -1.11
C GLU A 150 -4.89 9.60 0.09
N PRO A 151 -4.15 8.49 -0.07
CA PRO A 151 -3.35 7.96 1.02
C PRO A 151 -2.19 8.91 1.38
N ASP A 152 -1.79 8.94 2.66
CA ASP A 152 -0.60 9.65 3.09
C ASP A 152 0.69 8.98 2.60
N VAL A 153 0.71 7.66 2.66
CA VAL A 153 1.83 6.82 2.23
C VAL A 153 1.31 5.68 1.36
N LEU A 154 1.81 5.61 0.13
CA LEU A 154 1.55 4.52 -0.79
C LEU A 154 2.73 3.55 -0.79
N LEU A 155 2.47 2.28 -0.51
CA LEU A 155 3.46 1.21 -0.54
C LEU A 155 3.26 0.39 -1.81
N LEU A 156 4.22 0.45 -2.74
CA LEU A 156 4.17 -0.31 -3.99
C LEU A 156 5.04 -1.56 -3.85
N ASP A 157 4.45 -2.75 -4.00
CA ASP A 157 5.16 -4.03 -3.95
C ASP A 157 5.27 -4.61 -5.36
N GLU A 158 6.51 -4.65 -5.88
CA GLU A 158 6.90 -5.24 -7.18
C GLU A 158 5.92 -4.95 -8.35
N MET A 159 5.70 -3.68 -8.68
CA MET A 159 4.86 -3.23 -9.80
C MET A 159 5.52 -3.44 -11.19
N THR A 160 6.46 -4.37 -11.30
CA THR A 160 7.17 -4.69 -12.57
C THR A 160 6.49 -5.78 -13.36
#